data_6d60cde793d6e1ccab6ad311cfa04dc1
#
_entry.id   6d60cde793d6e1ccab6ad311cfa04dc1
#
_cell.length_a   1.000
_cell.length_b   1.000
_cell.length_c   1.000
_cell.angle_alpha   90.00
_cell.angle_beta   90.00
_cell.angle_gamma   90.00
#
_symmetry.space_group_name_H-M   'P 1'
#
loop_
_entity.id
_entity.type
_entity.pdbx_description
1 polymer ?
#
loop_
_entity_poly.entity_id
_entity_poly.type
_entity_poly.pdbx_seq_one_letter_code
_entity_poly.pdbx_strand_id
1 'polypeptide(L)'
;MCRWFAYLSPTEPSLLEDTLITPANSLAHQVHDHYLPQLIPHNPSDLHDADHLTTARNSLYNIDGLGVAWYTTSYADFERGNTGHSSDGLETEGLWPAVYKAVQPPFNDLNFRSLCRNTETRCCFAHIRAASGTPIATVNNHPFLFGRHAFMHNGVVAGFGAIKRAVCAEMSEAAFGAINGGTDSEHLAALYMTYLTFGGDASAFSKTYGVREMEEAMRRTVATVIETQKRLLGSKAGPNSLNLCATDGTRLVAYRFRNHATEQPPSLYYSTKAGTTLNRKYPDHPDGIDIAGRFEGKDVEEHGKHLIVASEPSTYKAEDWELIGKNQCVLADPVSKVFEVRDVTYEKDWDAEDPSAA
;
A
#
# COMPACT_ATOMS: atom_id res chain seq x y z
N MET A 1 -0.78 -13.92 5.65
CA MET A 1 -0.45 -12.97 4.55
C MET A 1 -0.27 -11.60 5.12
N CYS A 2 0.64 -10.80 4.57
CA CYS A 2 0.81 -9.40 4.94
C CYS A 2 -0.49 -8.59 4.82
N ARG A 3 -0.55 -7.45 5.50
CA ARG A 3 -1.62 -6.47 5.37
C ARG A 3 -1.03 -5.08 5.24
N TRP A 4 -1.68 -4.20 4.49
CA TRP A 4 -1.26 -2.83 4.38
C TRP A 4 -2.44 -1.86 4.27
N PHE A 5 -2.16 -0.62 4.58
CA PHE A 5 -3.06 0.51 4.56
C PHE A 5 -2.37 1.71 3.92
N ALA A 6 -3.07 2.42 3.06
CA ALA A 6 -2.63 3.65 2.43
C ALA A 6 -3.72 4.72 2.57
N TYR A 7 -3.32 5.92 2.95
CA TYR A 7 -4.16 7.11 2.99
C TYR A 7 -3.55 8.21 2.14
N LEU A 8 -4.39 8.89 1.35
CA LEU A 8 -4.02 10.05 0.57
C LEU A 8 -5.15 11.08 0.61
N SER A 9 -4.84 12.30 0.99
CA SER A 9 -5.77 13.44 0.87
C SER A 9 -5.03 14.70 0.43
N PRO A 10 -5.60 15.52 -0.46
CA PRO A 10 -5.01 16.80 -0.81
C PRO A 10 -5.10 17.83 0.31
N THR A 11 -6.12 17.76 1.16
CA THR A 11 -6.46 18.82 2.11
C THR A 11 -6.71 18.34 3.53
N GLU A 12 -7.20 17.11 3.74
CA GLU A 12 -7.58 16.62 5.07
C GLU A 12 -6.47 15.79 5.70
N PRO A 13 -5.78 16.29 6.73
CA PRO A 13 -4.82 15.48 7.47
C PRO A 13 -5.54 14.51 8.40
N SER A 14 -5.00 13.31 8.55
CA SER A 14 -5.43 12.31 9.51
C SER A 14 -4.32 12.03 10.52
N LEU A 15 -4.72 11.82 11.79
CA LEU A 15 -3.81 11.36 12.82
C LEU A 15 -3.50 9.88 12.62
N LEU A 16 -2.24 9.47 12.67
CA LEU A 16 -1.88 8.07 12.48
C LEU A 16 -2.51 7.13 13.52
N GLU A 17 -2.77 7.62 14.74
CA GLU A 17 -3.48 6.86 15.77
C GLU A 17 -4.90 6.51 15.32
N ASP A 18 -5.63 7.50 14.75
CA ASP A 18 -7.00 7.33 14.30
C ASP A 18 -7.14 6.39 13.11
N THR A 19 -6.10 6.25 12.30
CA THR A 19 -6.12 5.40 11.11
C THR A 19 -5.55 4.01 11.33
N LEU A 20 -4.48 3.90 12.13
CA LEU A 20 -3.69 2.67 12.23
C LEU A 20 -3.88 1.90 13.53
N ILE A 21 -4.44 2.53 14.58
CA ILE A 21 -4.52 1.94 15.93
C ILE A 21 -5.95 1.88 16.46
N THR A 22 -6.66 3.02 16.50
CA THR A 22 -7.95 3.14 17.18
C THR A 22 -9.09 2.33 16.55
N PRO A 23 -9.27 2.31 15.22
CA PRO A 23 -10.38 1.59 14.63
C PRO A 23 -10.40 0.12 15.00
N ALA A 24 -11.58 -0.44 15.26
CA ALA A 24 -11.75 -1.83 15.69
C ALA A 24 -11.10 -2.85 14.72
N ASN A 25 -11.03 -2.52 13.43
CA ASN A 25 -10.36 -3.32 12.40
C ASN A 25 -9.15 -2.57 11.81
N SER A 26 -8.46 -1.77 12.63
CA SER A 26 -7.25 -1.09 12.20
C SER A 26 -6.15 -2.07 11.80
N LEU A 27 -5.16 -1.56 11.07
CA LEU A 27 -4.00 -2.38 10.69
C LEU A 27 -3.32 -3.02 11.90
N ALA A 28 -3.27 -2.34 13.06
CA ALA A 28 -2.73 -2.89 14.29
C ALA A 28 -3.53 -4.10 14.81
N HIS A 29 -4.85 -4.09 14.71
CA HIS A 29 -5.71 -5.20 15.12
C HIS A 29 -5.63 -6.38 14.15
N GLN A 30 -5.41 -6.15 12.86
CA GLN A 30 -5.27 -7.19 11.84
C GLN A 30 -4.04 -8.12 12.04
N VAL A 31 -3.22 -7.87 13.05
CA VAL A 31 -2.15 -8.80 13.47
C VAL A 31 -2.72 -10.12 14.00
N HIS A 32 -3.82 -10.05 14.74
CA HIS A 32 -4.42 -11.19 15.45
C HIS A 32 -5.81 -11.55 14.97
N ASP A 33 -6.56 -10.57 14.42
CA ASP A 33 -7.96 -10.73 14.13
C ASP A 33 -8.20 -11.03 12.65
N HIS A 34 -9.09 -11.96 12.39
CA HIS A 34 -9.45 -12.44 11.07
C HIS A 34 -10.87 -11.94 10.75
N TYR A 35 -10.94 -10.72 10.26
CA TYR A 35 -12.22 -10.00 10.14
C TYR A 35 -13.02 -10.31 8.91
N LEU A 36 -12.37 -10.70 7.87
CA LEU A 36 -12.88 -10.47 6.54
C LEU A 36 -14.06 -11.27 6.05
N PRO A 37 -14.21 -12.55 6.37
CA PRO A 37 -15.34 -13.30 5.82
C PRO A 37 -16.70 -12.75 6.24
N GLN A 38 -16.74 -12.00 7.33
CA GLN A 38 -17.99 -11.53 7.93
C GLN A 38 -18.46 -10.14 7.48
N LEU A 39 -17.54 -9.32 6.92
CA LEU A 39 -17.88 -7.95 6.56
C LEU A 39 -18.21 -7.79 5.07
N ILE A 40 -17.29 -8.19 4.20
CA ILE A 40 -17.44 -8.06 2.75
C ILE A 40 -16.89 -9.31 2.08
N PRO A 41 -17.63 -9.97 1.15
CA PRO A 41 -17.14 -11.14 0.46
C PRO A 41 -15.83 -10.84 -0.27
N HIS A 42 -14.80 -11.59 0.06
CA HIS A 42 -13.49 -11.50 -0.58
C HIS A 42 -13.53 -11.91 -2.05
N ASN A 43 -14.36 -12.89 -2.34
CA ASN A 43 -14.64 -13.37 -3.68
C ASN A 43 -16.15 -13.48 -3.83
N PRO A 44 -16.78 -12.78 -4.77
CA PRO A 44 -18.22 -12.82 -4.97
C PRO A 44 -18.79 -14.21 -5.24
N SER A 45 -17.97 -15.13 -5.75
CA SER A 45 -18.37 -16.53 -6.00
C SER A 45 -18.27 -17.45 -4.77
N ASP A 46 -17.60 -17.02 -3.69
CA ASP A 46 -17.28 -17.86 -2.52
C ASP A 46 -18.28 -17.68 -1.36
N LEU A 47 -19.50 -17.23 -1.62
CA LEU A 47 -20.52 -17.00 -0.60
C LEU A 47 -20.85 -18.24 0.26
N HIS A 48 -20.50 -19.44 -0.17
CA HIS A 48 -20.77 -20.70 0.54
C HIS A 48 -19.55 -21.40 1.15
N ASP A 49 -18.32 -21.11 0.68
CA ASP A 49 -17.09 -21.75 1.14
C ASP A 49 -16.08 -20.79 1.81
N ALA A 50 -16.47 -19.53 1.95
CA ALA A 50 -15.59 -18.45 2.40
C ALA A 50 -14.95 -18.72 3.77
N ASP A 51 -15.67 -19.29 4.72
CA ASP A 51 -15.22 -19.44 6.11
C ASP A 51 -14.03 -20.40 6.25
N HIS A 52 -14.03 -21.53 5.58
CA HIS A 52 -12.96 -22.52 5.70
C HIS A 52 -11.70 -22.15 4.95
N LEU A 53 -11.81 -21.61 3.74
CA LEU A 53 -10.65 -21.20 2.93
C LEU A 53 -9.99 -19.94 3.47
N THR A 54 -10.78 -19.01 3.98
CA THR A 54 -10.27 -17.76 4.54
C THR A 54 -9.59 -18.01 5.90
N THR A 55 -10.16 -18.85 6.75
CA THR A 55 -9.54 -19.26 8.02
C THR A 55 -8.21 -19.97 7.78
N ALA A 56 -8.13 -20.88 6.80
CA ALA A 56 -6.88 -21.56 6.46
C ALA A 56 -5.82 -20.59 5.89
N ARG A 57 -6.24 -19.62 5.09
CA ARG A 57 -5.32 -18.59 4.49
C ARG A 57 -4.86 -17.55 5.53
N ASN A 58 -5.66 -17.28 6.54
CA ASN A 58 -5.36 -16.30 7.59
C ASN A 58 -4.74 -16.93 8.85
N SER A 59 -4.39 -18.20 8.83
CA SER A 59 -3.83 -18.94 9.98
C SER A 59 -2.44 -18.46 10.43
N LEU A 60 -1.77 -17.60 9.65
CA LEU A 60 -0.47 -17.04 10.01
C LEU A 60 -0.65 -15.64 10.61
N TYR A 61 -0.15 -15.46 11.83
CA TYR A 61 -0.08 -14.15 12.46
C TYR A 61 0.85 -13.20 11.70
N ASN A 62 0.47 -11.93 11.59
CA ASN A 62 1.29 -10.89 10.97
C ASN A 62 2.20 -10.22 12.00
N ILE A 63 3.11 -11.00 12.61
CA ILE A 63 3.93 -10.57 13.75
C ILE A 63 5.40 -10.34 13.41
N ASP A 64 5.79 -10.49 12.14
CA ASP A 64 7.19 -10.51 11.73
C ASP A 64 7.74 -9.13 11.41
N GLY A 65 6.96 -8.10 11.70
CA GLY A 65 7.38 -6.71 11.59
C GLY A 65 6.29 -5.78 11.11
N LEU A 66 6.55 -4.52 11.33
CA LEU A 66 5.73 -3.42 10.88
C LEU A 66 6.58 -2.34 10.23
N GLY A 67 5.95 -1.50 9.43
CA GLY A 67 6.52 -0.24 8.99
C GLY A 67 5.45 0.74 8.61
N VAL A 68 5.74 1.99 8.85
CA VAL A 68 4.91 3.13 8.43
C VAL A 68 5.80 4.20 7.80
N ALA A 69 5.37 4.73 6.66
CA ALA A 69 5.90 5.95 6.10
C ALA A 69 4.79 7.00 6.07
N TRP A 70 5.13 8.22 6.41
CA TRP A 70 4.23 9.36 6.32
C TRP A 70 4.95 10.54 5.68
N TYR A 71 4.21 11.36 4.96
CA TYR A 71 4.80 12.48 4.24
C TYR A 71 4.68 13.76 5.07
N THR A 72 5.78 14.51 5.11
CA THR A 72 5.90 15.75 5.88
C THR A 72 6.77 16.75 5.13
N THR A 73 6.54 18.05 5.37
CA THR A 73 7.34 19.16 4.86
C THR A 73 8.43 19.60 5.86
N SER A 74 8.49 18.98 7.04
CA SER A 74 9.32 19.44 8.16
C SER A 74 10.79 19.70 7.80
N TYR A 75 11.39 18.84 6.95
CA TYR A 75 12.78 19.03 6.52
C TYR A 75 12.92 20.28 5.64
N ALA A 76 12.07 20.42 4.63
CA ALA A 76 12.09 21.56 3.73
C ALA A 76 11.74 22.87 4.44
N ASP A 77 10.79 22.82 5.37
CA ASP A 77 10.39 24.00 6.16
C ASP A 77 11.54 24.46 7.07
N PHE A 78 12.25 23.52 7.67
CA PHE A 78 13.40 23.82 8.52
C PHE A 78 14.56 24.45 7.71
N GLU A 79 14.88 23.90 6.54
CA GLU A 79 15.93 24.46 5.66
C GLU A 79 15.57 25.87 5.16
N ARG A 80 14.30 26.16 4.89
CA ARG A 80 13.83 27.48 4.45
C ARG A 80 13.69 28.49 5.60
N GLY A 81 13.92 28.06 6.85
CA GLY A 81 13.68 28.88 8.04
C GLY A 81 12.19 29.16 8.30
N ASN A 82 11.31 28.44 7.64
CA ASN A 82 9.86 28.54 7.82
C ASN A 82 9.43 27.65 8.98
N THR A 83 9.09 28.25 10.12
CA THR A 83 8.55 27.53 11.30
C THR A 83 7.03 27.58 11.38
N GLY A 84 6.34 28.10 10.37
CA GLY A 84 4.89 28.21 10.30
C GLY A 84 4.32 27.39 9.13
N HIS A 85 3.26 26.61 9.40
CA HIS A 85 2.49 25.97 8.33
C HIS A 85 1.93 27.06 7.41
N SER A 86 2.33 27.07 6.14
CA SER A 86 1.65 27.92 5.17
C SER A 86 0.25 27.32 4.92
N SER A 87 -0.79 28.09 5.16
CA SER A 87 -2.19 27.67 5.04
C SER A 87 -2.71 27.67 3.60
N ASP A 88 -1.87 28.05 2.63
CA ASP A 88 -2.34 28.31 1.27
C ASP A 88 -1.66 27.36 0.25
N GLY A 89 -2.48 26.43 -0.24
CA GLY A 89 -2.22 25.72 -1.48
C GLY A 89 -1.60 24.35 -1.33
N LEU A 90 -1.80 23.53 -2.34
CA LEU A 90 -1.18 22.22 -2.59
C LEU A 90 0.35 22.38 -2.75
N GLU A 91 1.08 22.67 -1.66
CA GLU A 91 2.55 22.61 -1.68
C GLU A 91 2.99 21.15 -1.75
N THR A 92 3.15 20.66 -2.96
CA THR A 92 3.76 19.35 -3.24
C THR A 92 5.28 19.42 -3.22
N GLU A 93 5.84 20.62 -3.33
CA GLU A 93 7.26 20.89 -3.17
C GLU A 93 7.66 20.80 -1.71
N GLY A 94 8.62 19.94 -1.42
CA GLY A 94 9.13 19.75 -0.06
C GLY A 94 8.51 18.61 0.73
N LEU A 95 7.52 17.88 0.18
CA LEU A 95 7.01 16.65 0.79
C LEU A 95 8.03 15.51 0.67
N TRP A 96 8.44 14.96 1.82
CA TRP A 96 9.34 13.82 1.91
C TRP A 96 8.79 12.77 2.87
N PRO A 97 9.03 11.48 2.59
CA PRO A 97 8.63 10.42 3.50
C PRO A 97 9.55 10.36 4.71
N ALA A 98 8.98 10.44 5.90
CA ALA A 98 9.57 9.93 7.12
C ALA A 98 9.15 8.47 7.30
N VAL A 99 9.99 7.64 7.91
CA VAL A 99 9.73 6.20 8.04
C VAL A 99 10.08 5.68 9.42
N TYR A 100 9.22 4.81 9.93
CA TYR A 100 9.46 3.98 11.10
C TYR A 100 9.29 2.50 10.74
N LYS A 101 10.25 1.65 11.11
CA LYS A 101 10.19 0.21 10.90
C LYS A 101 10.64 -0.54 12.14
N ALA A 102 9.92 -1.60 12.50
CA ALA A 102 10.25 -2.48 13.62
C ALA A 102 10.01 -3.95 13.24
N VAL A 103 10.72 -4.87 13.90
CA VAL A 103 10.53 -6.32 13.72
C VAL A 103 9.49 -6.89 14.68
N GLN A 104 8.99 -6.09 15.60
CA GLN A 104 7.95 -6.50 16.56
C GLN A 104 6.57 -6.06 16.09
N PRO A 105 5.50 -6.74 16.55
CA PRO A 105 4.14 -6.35 16.20
C PRO A 105 3.74 -4.99 16.81
N PRO A 106 2.78 -4.27 16.20
CA PRO A 106 2.39 -2.91 16.61
C PRO A 106 2.01 -2.76 18.10
N PHE A 107 1.34 -3.75 18.67
CA PHE A 107 0.87 -3.68 20.06
C PHE A 107 2.00 -3.71 21.10
N ASN A 108 3.13 -4.30 20.76
CA ASN A 108 4.28 -4.41 21.65
C ASN A 108 5.26 -3.24 21.47
N ASP A 109 4.95 -2.33 20.55
CA ASP A 109 5.83 -1.21 20.19
C ASP A 109 5.29 0.12 20.72
N LEU A 110 5.77 0.49 21.91
CA LEU A 110 5.40 1.75 22.55
C LEU A 110 5.87 2.98 21.76
N ASN A 111 7.01 2.86 21.04
CA ASN A 111 7.52 3.95 20.20
C ASN A 111 6.60 4.18 19.00
N PHE A 112 6.13 3.11 18.37
CA PHE A 112 5.16 3.18 17.30
C PHE A 112 3.85 3.85 17.76
N ARG A 113 3.34 3.45 18.93
CA ARG A 113 2.12 4.05 19.51
C ARG A 113 2.30 5.54 19.81
N SER A 114 3.44 5.90 20.40
CA SER A 114 3.78 7.30 20.67
C SER A 114 3.89 8.13 19.38
N LEU A 115 4.52 7.57 18.36
CA LEU A 115 4.63 8.19 17.04
C LEU A 115 3.24 8.42 16.43
N CYS A 116 2.39 7.39 16.39
CA CYS A 116 1.05 7.48 15.82
C CYS A 116 0.18 8.54 16.52
N ARG A 117 0.31 8.64 17.85
CA ARG A 117 -0.43 9.61 18.66
C ARG A 117 -0.04 11.07 18.39
N ASN A 118 1.16 11.31 17.92
CA ASN A 118 1.73 12.65 17.77
C ASN A 118 2.04 13.03 16.32
N THR A 119 1.55 12.26 15.35
CA THR A 119 1.84 12.48 13.93
C THR A 119 0.55 12.59 13.12
N GLU A 120 0.33 13.75 12.54
CA GLU A 120 -0.69 13.94 11.51
C GLU A 120 -0.05 13.98 10.12
N THR A 121 -0.77 13.54 9.11
CA THR A 121 -0.29 13.56 7.73
C THR A 121 -1.44 13.49 6.73
N ARG A 122 -1.18 13.98 5.52
CA ARG A 122 -2.09 13.86 4.37
C ARG A 122 -1.79 12.65 3.49
N CYS A 123 -0.66 11.98 3.70
CA CYS A 123 -0.31 10.76 3.00
C CYS A 123 0.49 9.83 3.91
N CYS A 124 -0.03 8.62 4.11
CA CYS A 124 0.72 7.58 4.81
C CYS A 124 0.56 6.20 4.15
N PHE A 125 1.62 5.41 4.26
CA PHE A 125 1.68 3.99 3.92
C PHE A 125 2.05 3.20 5.16
N ALA A 126 1.28 2.20 5.51
CA ALA A 126 1.55 1.34 6.66
C ALA A 126 1.39 -0.14 6.28
N HIS A 127 2.24 -0.99 6.85
CA HIS A 127 2.30 -2.40 6.49
C HIS A 127 2.64 -3.24 7.72
N ILE A 128 1.95 -4.37 7.89
CA ILE A 128 2.31 -5.45 8.82
C ILE A 128 2.73 -6.68 8.04
N ARG A 129 3.83 -7.28 8.47
CA ARG A 129 4.49 -8.35 7.72
C ARG A 129 4.18 -9.74 8.28
N ALA A 130 3.89 -10.66 7.37
CA ALA A 130 4.03 -12.10 7.57
C ALA A 130 5.20 -12.57 6.70
N ALA A 131 6.34 -12.90 7.30
CA ALA A 131 7.54 -13.26 6.57
C ALA A 131 7.39 -14.62 5.88
N SER A 132 7.81 -14.69 4.62
CA SER A 132 7.91 -15.93 3.88
C SER A 132 9.25 -15.98 3.15
N GLY A 133 10.11 -16.90 3.54
CA GLY A 133 11.37 -17.18 2.82
C GLY A 133 12.49 -16.15 2.95
N THR A 134 12.32 -15.06 3.70
CA THR A 134 13.36 -14.06 3.96
C THR A 134 13.49 -13.78 5.46
N PRO A 135 14.69 -13.42 5.96
CA PRO A 135 14.90 -13.13 7.38
C PRO A 135 13.98 -12.03 7.91
N ILE A 136 13.61 -12.14 9.19
CA ILE A 136 12.92 -11.07 9.92
C ILE A 136 13.96 -10.00 10.23
N ALA A 137 13.89 -8.89 9.48
CA ALA A 137 14.80 -7.76 9.61
C ALA A 137 14.10 -6.49 9.11
N THR A 138 14.43 -5.34 9.67
CA THR A 138 13.82 -4.05 9.33
C THR A 138 14.00 -3.67 7.87
N VAL A 139 15.13 -4.05 7.25
CA VAL A 139 15.41 -3.83 5.81
C VAL A 139 14.42 -4.55 4.91
N ASN A 140 13.82 -5.64 5.37
CA ASN A 140 12.82 -6.43 4.65
C ASN A 140 11.38 -5.98 4.91
N ASN A 141 11.17 -4.98 5.76
CA ASN A 141 9.83 -4.47 6.06
C ASN A 141 9.44 -3.34 5.10
N HIS A 142 8.18 -3.33 4.70
CA HIS A 142 7.59 -2.24 3.93
C HIS A 142 7.32 -1.00 4.82
N PRO A 143 7.10 0.19 4.22
CA PRO A 143 7.28 0.51 2.80
C PRO A 143 8.75 0.58 2.41
N PHE A 144 9.07 0.28 1.14
CA PHE A 144 10.39 0.53 0.55
C PHE A 144 10.44 1.95 0.01
N LEU A 145 11.52 2.67 0.31
CA LEU A 145 11.68 4.07 -0.06
C LEU A 145 12.80 4.25 -1.09
N PHE A 146 12.50 5.04 -2.12
CA PHE A 146 13.43 5.49 -3.13
C PHE A 146 13.27 7.01 -3.29
N GLY A 147 14.12 7.79 -2.62
CA GLY A 147 13.96 9.23 -2.53
C GLY A 147 12.58 9.58 -1.94
N ARG A 148 11.76 10.30 -2.72
CA ARG A 148 10.40 10.66 -2.31
C ARG A 148 9.34 9.57 -2.54
N HIS A 149 9.67 8.49 -3.22
CA HIS A 149 8.72 7.44 -3.58
C HIS A 149 8.68 6.35 -2.51
N ALA A 150 7.47 5.95 -2.14
CA ALA A 150 7.21 4.81 -1.28
C ALA A 150 6.47 3.71 -2.05
N PHE A 151 6.84 2.45 -1.75
CA PHE A 151 6.27 1.28 -2.41
C PHE A 151 5.90 0.19 -1.40
N MET A 152 4.74 -0.43 -1.58
CA MET A 152 4.27 -1.57 -0.79
C MET A 152 3.81 -2.72 -1.68
N HIS A 153 3.97 -3.94 -1.18
CA HIS A 153 3.50 -5.17 -1.81
C HIS A 153 2.92 -6.12 -0.76
N ASN A 154 1.77 -6.71 -1.06
CA ASN A 154 1.23 -7.87 -0.37
C ASN A 154 0.96 -8.96 -1.39
N GLY A 155 1.73 -10.03 -1.31
CA GLY A 155 1.65 -11.13 -2.24
C GLY A 155 2.96 -11.87 -2.39
N VAL A 156 3.17 -12.46 -3.56
CA VAL A 156 4.36 -13.24 -3.88
C VAL A 156 4.65 -13.21 -5.38
N VAL A 157 5.92 -13.09 -5.72
CA VAL A 157 6.44 -13.41 -7.07
C VAL A 157 6.80 -14.89 -7.10
N ALA A 158 6.03 -15.68 -7.85
CA ALA A 158 6.25 -17.11 -7.95
C ALA A 158 7.65 -17.43 -8.50
N GLY A 159 8.36 -18.33 -7.84
CA GLY A 159 9.70 -18.74 -8.29
C GLY A 159 10.74 -17.60 -8.28
N PHE A 160 10.56 -16.56 -7.47
CA PHE A 160 11.43 -15.37 -7.46
C PHE A 160 12.93 -15.71 -7.38
N GLY A 161 13.29 -16.67 -6.52
CA GLY A 161 14.69 -17.08 -6.37
C GLY A 161 15.36 -17.52 -7.68
N ALA A 162 14.60 -18.15 -8.58
CA ALA A 162 15.12 -18.62 -9.87
C ALA A 162 15.24 -17.47 -10.90
N ILE A 163 14.39 -16.46 -10.83
CA ILE A 163 14.36 -15.33 -11.78
C ILE A 163 15.09 -14.08 -11.27
N LYS A 164 15.41 -14.00 -9.98
CA LYS A 164 15.97 -12.83 -9.30
C LYS A 164 17.11 -12.18 -10.09
N ARG A 165 18.10 -12.97 -10.51
CA ARG A 165 19.26 -12.45 -11.25
C ARG A 165 18.86 -11.77 -12.56
N ALA A 166 17.90 -12.35 -13.27
CA ALA A 166 17.45 -11.80 -14.55
C ALA A 166 16.61 -10.52 -14.32
N VAL A 167 15.76 -10.50 -13.31
CA VAL A 167 15.01 -9.29 -12.91
C VAL A 167 15.97 -8.18 -12.51
N CYS A 168 17.03 -8.47 -11.73
CA CYS A 168 18.04 -7.48 -11.38
C CYS A 168 18.79 -6.92 -12.60
N ALA A 169 18.98 -7.72 -13.65
CA ALA A 169 19.65 -7.26 -14.88
C ALA A 169 18.81 -6.24 -15.70
N GLU A 170 17.50 -6.17 -15.45
CA GLU A 170 16.61 -5.20 -16.09
C GLU A 170 16.57 -3.85 -15.32
N MET A 171 17.19 -3.77 -14.14
CA MET A 171 17.18 -2.57 -13.31
C MET A 171 18.27 -1.58 -13.73
N SER A 172 17.98 -0.28 -13.54
CA SER A 172 19.02 0.74 -13.59
C SER A 172 20.03 0.55 -12.47
N GLU A 173 21.27 0.99 -12.69
CA GLU A 173 22.33 0.90 -11.68
C GLU A 173 21.93 1.59 -10.37
N ALA A 174 21.28 2.76 -10.47
CA ALA A 174 20.80 3.53 -9.30
C ALA A 174 19.72 2.77 -8.51
N ALA A 175 18.75 2.17 -9.21
CA ALA A 175 17.67 1.43 -8.54
C ALA A 175 18.20 0.11 -7.92
N PHE A 176 19.07 -0.60 -8.63
CA PHE A 176 19.71 -1.81 -8.10
C PHE A 176 20.58 -1.50 -6.88
N GLY A 177 21.38 -0.42 -6.93
CA GLY A 177 22.27 0.00 -5.84
C GLY A 177 21.52 0.48 -4.59
N ALA A 178 20.23 0.82 -4.70
CA ALA A 178 19.39 1.23 -3.58
C ALA A 178 18.70 0.07 -2.83
N ILE A 179 18.83 -1.17 -3.32
CA ILE A 179 18.27 -2.36 -2.66
C ILE A 179 19.11 -2.69 -1.41
N ASN A 180 18.45 -2.85 -0.27
CA ASN A 180 19.10 -3.15 1.01
C ASN A 180 18.76 -4.54 1.55
N GLY A 181 17.61 -5.10 1.15
CA GLY A 181 17.10 -6.38 1.63
C GLY A 181 17.07 -7.48 0.57
N GLY A 182 16.38 -8.55 0.90
CA GLY A 182 16.33 -9.74 0.04
C GLY A 182 14.96 -10.09 -0.52
N THR A 183 13.92 -9.29 -0.25
CA THR A 183 12.54 -9.61 -0.62
C THR A 183 12.27 -9.40 -2.11
N ASP A 184 11.40 -10.20 -2.68
CA ASP A 184 10.82 -9.96 -4.01
C ASP A 184 10.18 -8.56 -4.10
N SER A 185 9.53 -8.13 -3.03
CA SER A 185 8.87 -6.85 -2.91
C SER A 185 9.79 -5.65 -3.12
N GLU A 186 10.99 -5.65 -2.50
CA GLU A 186 11.96 -4.57 -2.69
C GLU A 186 12.54 -4.57 -4.11
N HIS A 187 12.71 -5.75 -4.69
CA HIS A 187 13.15 -5.86 -6.08
C HIS A 187 12.06 -5.39 -7.05
N LEU A 188 10.77 -5.65 -6.76
CA LEU A 188 9.67 -5.04 -7.52
C LEU A 188 9.70 -3.50 -7.41
N ALA A 189 9.96 -2.96 -6.23
CA ALA A 189 10.08 -1.52 -6.02
C ALA A 189 11.24 -0.92 -6.84
N ALA A 190 12.41 -1.56 -6.84
CA ALA A 190 13.56 -1.13 -7.62
C ALA A 190 13.29 -1.19 -9.13
N LEU A 191 12.63 -2.25 -9.60
CA LEU A 191 12.23 -2.38 -11.00
C LEU A 191 11.19 -1.31 -11.40
N TYR A 192 10.21 -1.04 -10.53
CA TYR A 192 9.25 0.05 -10.70
C TYR A 192 9.96 1.40 -10.83
N MET A 193 10.91 1.68 -9.94
CA MET A 193 11.68 2.92 -10.01
C MET A 193 12.53 3.03 -11.27
N THR A 194 13.09 1.93 -11.74
CA THR A 194 13.80 1.89 -13.03
C THR A 194 12.91 2.38 -14.17
N TYR A 195 11.68 1.89 -14.25
CA TYR A 195 10.74 2.29 -15.30
C TYR A 195 10.18 3.69 -15.10
N LEU A 196 9.87 4.06 -13.87
CA LEU A 196 9.34 5.38 -13.54
C LEU A 196 10.35 6.49 -13.89
N THR A 197 11.62 6.24 -13.65
CA THR A 197 12.70 7.21 -13.89
C THR A 197 13.35 7.08 -15.27
N PHE A 198 12.81 6.20 -16.13
CA PHE A 198 13.38 5.92 -17.48
C PHE A 198 14.87 5.53 -17.41
N GLY A 199 15.25 4.76 -16.38
CA GLY A 199 16.64 4.35 -16.15
C GLY A 199 17.57 5.46 -15.62
N GLY A 200 17.00 6.55 -15.11
CA GLY A 200 17.74 7.68 -14.55
C GLY A 200 18.58 7.34 -13.32
N ASP A 201 19.42 8.28 -12.94
CA ASP A 201 20.25 8.21 -11.74
C ASP A 201 19.44 8.46 -10.44
N ALA A 202 20.11 8.40 -9.30
CA ALA A 202 19.46 8.55 -7.99
C ALA A 202 18.78 9.93 -7.78
N SER A 203 19.19 10.97 -8.51
CA SER A 203 18.55 12.30 -8.43
C SER A 203 17.12 12.27 -8.97
N ALA A 204 16.82 11.35 -9.89
CA ALA A 204 15.49 11.16 -10.44
C ALA A 204 14.49 10.61 -9.41
N PHE A 205 14.96 9.98 -8.33
CA PHE A 205 14.08 9.51 -7.23
C PHE A 205 13.47 10.65 -6.42
N SER A 206 13.99 11.86 -6.56
CA SER A 206 13.47 13.06 -5.90
C SER A 206 12.42 13.80 -6.72
N LYS A 207 12.23 13.42 -7.99
CA LYS A 207 11.26 14.06 -8.90
C LYS A 207 9.85 13.54 -8.69
N THR A 208 8.87 14.32 -9.10
CA THR A 208 7.47 13.86 -9.24
C THR A 208 7.21 13.41 -10.66
N TYR A 209 6.32 12.46 -10.81
CA TYR A 209 5.88 11.91 -12.10
C TYR A 209 4.37 11.93 -12.18
N GLY A 210 3.82 12.03 -13.38
CA GLY A 210 2.37 11.96 -13.57
C GLY A 210 1.81 10.60 -13.16
N VAL A 211 0.56 10.56 -12.71
CA VAL A 211 -0.07 9.32 -12.26
C VAL A 211 -0.12 8.25 -13.37
N ARG A 212 -0.18 8.68 -14.64
CA ARG A 212 -0.13 7.76 -15.80
C ARG A 212 1.27 7.18 -16.03
N GLU A 213 2.31 7.96 -15.75
CA GLU A 213 3.70 7.47 -15.80
C GLU A 213 3.94 6.45 -14.68
N MET A 214 3.40 6.73 -13.47
CA MET A 214 3.44 5.79 -12.34
C MET A 214 2.71 4.48 -12.66
N GLU A 215 1.53 4.56 -13.30
CA GLU A 215 0.78 3.38 -13.72
C GLU A 215 1.53 2.58 -14.78
N GLU A 216 2.07 3.22 -15.82
CA GLU A 216 2.82 2.55 -16.87
C GLU A 216 4.08 1.89 -16.32
N ALA A 217 4.78 2.53 -15.38
CA ALA A 217 5.91 1.92 -14.68
C ALA A 217 5.49 0.68 -13.89
N MET A 218 4.33 0.73 -13.23
CA MET A 218 3.78 -0.43 -12.50
C MET A 218 3.43 -1.59 -13.47
N ARG A 219 2.77 -1.27 -14.58
CA ARG A 219 2.42 -2.24 -15.62
C ARG A 219 3.68 -2.91 -16.19
N ARG A 220 4.71 -2.12 -16.54
CA ARG A 220 5.99 -2.64 -17.03
C ARG A 220 6.69 -3.52 -16.03
N THR A 221 6.62 -3.17 -14.74
CA THR A 221 7.15 -4.01 -13.64
C THR A 221 6.52 -5.39 -13.64
N VAL A 222 5.18 -5.45 -13.70
CA VAL A 222 4.43 -6.70 -13.76
C VAL A 222 4.77 -7.49 -15.03
N ALA A 223 4.78 -6.84 -16.19
CA ALA A 223 5.11 -7.46 -17.47
C ALA A 223 6.48 -8.10 -17.46
N THR A 224 7.52 -7.37 -17.03
CA THR A 224 8.91 -7.86 -16.98
C THR A 224 9.06 -9.09 -16.08
N VAL A 225 8.38 -9.12 -14.93
CA VAL A 225 8.38 -10.29 -14.05
C VAL A 225 7.79 -11.50 -14.77
N ILE A 226 6.62 -11.37 -15.39
CA ILE A 226 5.92 -12.46 -16.08
C ILE A 226 6.73 -12.95 -17.30
N GLU A 227 7.23 -12.05 -18.12
CA GLU A 227 8.06 -12.38 -19.28
C GLU A 227 9.35 -13.09 -18.87
N THR A 228 9.98 -12.65 -17.78
CA THR A 228 11.17 -13.30 -17.23
C THR A 228 10.85 -14.70 -16.72
N GLN A 229 9.72 -14.88 -16.03
CA GLN A 229 9.26 -16.20 -15.59
C GLN A 229 9.01 -17.13 -16.78
N LYS A 230 8.27 -16.68 -17.78
CA LYS A 230 7.99 -17.46 -18.99
C LYS A 230 9.29 -17.89 -19.67
N ARG A 231 10.22 -16.97 -19.86
CA ARG A 231 11.51 -17.22 -20.52
C ARG A 231 12.36 -18.23 -19.77
N LEU A 232 12.42 -18.17 -18.43
CA LEU A 232 13.33 -18.99 -17.63
C LEU A 232 12.69 -20.23 -17.03
N LEU A 233 11.42 -20.22 -16.74
CA LEU A 233 10.70 -21.29 -16.07
C LEU A 233 9.75 -22.05 -17.00
N GLY A 234 9.32 -21.44 -18.11
CA GLY A 234 8.36 -22.02 -19.05
C GLY A 234 7.07 -22.43 -18.33
N SER A 235 6.59 -23.65 -18.55
CA SER A 235 5.40 -24.21 -17.90
C SER A 235 5.50 -24.38 -16.38
N LYS A 236 6.69 -24.20 -15.81
CA LYS A 236 6.88 -24.19 -14.34
C LYS A 236 6.66 -22.81 -13.71
N ALA A 237 6.36 -21.78 -14.51
CA ALA A 237 6.04 -20.47 -14.01
C ALA A 237 4.70 -20.51 -13.28
N GLY A 238 4.74 -20.35 -11.95
CA GLY A 238 3.52 -20.26 -11.14
C GLY A 238 2.88 -18.86 -11.21
N PRO A 239 1.63 -18.73 -10.77
CA PRO A 239 0.94 -17.46 -10.77
C PRO A 239 1.48 -16.51 -9.70
N ASN A 240 1.64 -15.26 -10.07
CA ASN A 240 2.00 -14.19 -9.15
C ASN A 240 0.74 -13.67 -8.44
N SER A 241 0.93 -13.19 -7.23
CA SER A 241 -0.08 -12.47 -6.46
C SER A 241 0.50 -11.13 -6.08
N LEU A 242 -0.01 -10.04 -6.68
CA LEU A 242 0.64 -8.73 -6.62
C LEU A 242 -0.37 -7.64 -6.26
N ASN A 243 -0.64 -7.47 -4.94
CA ASN A 243 -1.28 -6.26 -4.46
C ASN A 243 -0.19 -5.21 -4.21
N LEU A 244 -0.04 -4.30 -5.16
CA LEU A 244 1.03 -3.30 -5.20
C LEU A 244 0.46 -1.92 -4.90
N CYS A 245 1.23 -1.06 -4.25
CA CYS A 245 0.88 0.34 -4.06
C CYS A 245 2.14 1.20 -4.09
N ALA A 246 2.07 2.31 -4.83
CA ALA A 246 3.14 3.30 -4.92
C ALA A 246 2.59 4.72 -4.75
N THR A 247 3.39 5.59 -4.12
CA THR A 247 3.08 7.02 -3.96
C THR A 247 4.33 7.87 -3.99
N ASP A 248 4.18 9.13 -4.37
CA ASP A 248 5.19 10.19 -4.22
C ASP A 248 4.81 11.21 -3.13
N GLY A 249 3.79 10.87 -2.31
CA GLY A 249 3.21 11.74 -1.28
C GLY A 249 2.04 12.59 -1.77
N THR A 250 1.84 12.68 -3.09
CA THR A 250 0.77 13.48 -3.72
C THR A 250 -0.14 12.63 -4.59
N ARG A 251 0.43 11.64 -5.27
CA ARG A 251 -0.25 10.72 -6.18
C ARG A 251 -0.17 9.30 -5.65
N LEU A 252 -1.13 8.47 -6.03
CA LEU A 252 -1.17 7.08 -5.62
C LEU A 252 -1.60 6.20 -6.79
N VAL A 253 -0.90 5.08 -6.95
CA VAL A 253 -1.28 3.98 -7.84
C VAL A 253 -1.33 2.70 -7.03
N ALA A 254 -2.45 1.98 -7.08
CA ALA A 254 -2.60 0.68 -6.42
C ALA A 254 -3.12 -0.36 -7.40
N TYR A 255 -2.54 -1.57 -7.37
CA TYR A 255 -2.92 -2.71 -8.20
C TYR A 255 -3.40 -3.85 -7.33
N ARG A 256 -4.50 -4.48 -7.74
CA ARG A 256 -4.93 -5.80 -7.26
C ARG A 256 -4.81 -6.79 -8.42
N PHE A 257 -3.71 -7.57 -8.43
CA PHE A 257 -3.33 -8.33 -9.62
C PHE A 257 -2.99 -9.80 -9.31
N ARG A 258 -3.43 -10.70 -10.21
CA ARG A 258 -3.03 -12.11 -10.24
C ARG A 258 -3.09 -12.64 -11.66
N ASN A 259 -1.99 -13.16 -12.16
CA ASN A 259 -1.95 -13.80 -13.46
C ASN A 259 -2.35 -15.28 -13.36
N HIS A 260 -3.63 -15.53 -13.17
CA HIS A 260 -4.25 -16.85 -13.16
C HIS A 260 -5.67 -16.76 -13.70
N ALA A 261 -6.13 -17.71 -14.51
CA ALA A 261 -7.42 -17.62 -15.18
C ALA A 261 -8.59 -17.50 -14.20
N THR A 262 -8.60 -18.30 -13.14
CA THR A 262 -9.73 -18.42 -12.21
C THR A 262 -9.45 -17.92 -10.80
N GLU A 263 -8.23 -18.10 -10.26
CA GLU A 263 -7.91 -17.71 -8.90
C GLU A 263 -7.93 -16.19 -8.70
N GLN A 264 -8.41 -15.78 -7.53
CA GLN A 264 -8.43 -14.38 -7.12
C GLN A 264 -7.12 -13.96 -6.44
N PRO A 265 -6.68 -12.70 -6.62
CA PRO A 265 -5.63 -12.13 -5.78
C PRO A 265 -6.14 -11.94 -4.34
N PRO A 266 -5.27 -11.71 -3.36
CA PRO A 266 -5.68 -11.30 -2.01
C PRO A 266 -6.64 -10.10 -2.06
N SER A 267 -7.41 -9.93 -0.98
CA SER A 267 -8.30 -8.79 -0.84
C SER A 267 -7.55 -7.47 -0.94
N LEU A 268 -8.18 -6.51 -1.58
CA LEU A 268 -7.77 -5.12 -1.59
C LEU A 268 -9.00 -4.25 -1.82
N TYR A 269 -9.25 -3.34 -0.90
CA TYR A 269 -10.39 -2.45 -0.90
C TYR A 269 -9.96 -1.02 -1.06
N TYR A 270 -10.86 -0.17 -1.53
CA TYR A 270 -10.68 1.27 -1.47
C TYR A 270 -11.91 1.96 -0.86
N SER A 271 -11.71 3.16 -0.35
CA SER A 271 -12.77 4.02 0.14
C SER A 271 -12.46 5.49 -0.14
N THR A 272 -13.48 6.23 -0.50
CA THR A 272 -13.49 7.70 -0.57
C THR A 272 -14.46 8.31 0.46
N LYS A 273 -14.99 7.48 1.36
CA LYS A 273 -16.01 7.86 2.36
C LYS A 273 -15.55 7.62 3.80
N ALA A 274 -14.78 6.56 4.05
CA ALA A 274 -14.42 6.12 5.40
C ALA A 274 -13.51 7.11 6.18
N GLY A 275 -13.07 8.20 5.58
CA GLY A 275 -12.19 9.17 6.23
C GLY A 275 -12.80 9.82 7.48
N THR A 276 -14.10 10.11 7.49
CA THR A 276 -14.80 10.65 8.66
C THR A 276 -14.79 9.69 9.84
N THR A 277 -14.87 8.39 9.57
CA THR A 277 -14.82 7.34 10.60
C THR A 277 -13.38 7.12 11.13
N LEU A 278 -12.37 7.56 10.38
CA LEU A 278 -10.95 7.48 10.72
C LEU A 278 -10.37 8.82 11.22
N ASN A 279 -11.19 9.76 11.64
CA ASN A 279 -10.72 11.06 12.09
C ASN A 279 -11.62 11.57 13.23
N ARG A 280 -11.03 11.66 14.43
CA ARG A 280 -11.73 12.06 15.67
C ARG A 280 -12.30 13.48 15.68
N LYS A 281 -11.99 14.29 14.66
CA LYS A 281 -12.63 15.60 14.46
C LYS A 281 -14.08 15.49 13.99
N TYR A 282 -14.51 14.28 13.58
CA TYR A 282 -15.85 14.03 13.03
C TYR A 282 -16.65 13.08 13.93
N PRO A 283 -17.98 13.26 14.02
CA PRO A 283 -18.85 12.51 14.95
C PRO A 283 -18.93 11.00 14.61
N ASP A 284 -18.64 10.62 13.38
CA ASP A 284 -18.64 9.21 12.95
C ASP A 284 -17.46 8.39 13.52
N HIS A 285 -16.43 9.06 14.04
CA HIS A 285 -15.33 8.37 14.72
C HIS A 285 -15.81 7.80 16.05
N PRO A 286 -15.46 6.56 16.42
CA PRO A 286 -15.90 5.93 17.67
C PRO A 286 -15.63 6.76 18.93
N ASP A 287 -14.52 7.51 18.94
CA ASP A 287 -14.14 8.41 20.05
C ASP A 287 -14.60 9.86 19.82
N GLY A 288 -15.23 10.18 18.68
CA GLY A 288 -15.61 11.55 18.30
C GLY A 288 -16.62 12.19 19.23
N ILE A 289 -17.51 11.40 19.81
CA ILE A 289 -18.57 11.88 20.73
C ILE A 289 -17.96 12.38 22.05
N ASP A 290 -16.91 11.77 22.57
CA ASP A 290 -16.25 12.19 23.83
C ASP A 290 -15.41 13.46 23.64
N ILE A 291 -15.00 13.77 22.44
CA ILE A 291 -14.22 14.96 22.09
C ILE A 291 -15.12 16.16 21.81
N ALA A 292 -16.39 15.96 21.47
CA ALA A 292 -17.36 17.01 21.18
C ALA A 292 -17.54 18.04 22.32
N GLY A 293 -17.11 17.72 23.55
CA GLY A 293 -17.04 18.66 24.65
C GLY A 293 -15.75 19.50 24.74
N ARG A 294 -14.72 19.19 23.91
CA ARG A 294 -13.40 19.84 23.95
C ARG A 294 -13.06 20.62 22.68
N PHE A 295 -13.66 20.27 21.55
CA PHE A 295 -13.47 20.95 20.27
C PHE A 295 -14.83 21.12 19.60
N GLU A 296 -15.03 22.21 18.86
CA GLU A 296 -16.16 22.32 17.93
C GLU A 296 -16.00 21.19 16.91
N GLY A 297 -16.84 20.16 17.02
CA GLY A 297 -16.85 19.03 16.10
C GLY A 297 -17.16 19.53 14.69
N LYS A 298 -16.44 19.02 13.69
CA LYS A 298 -16.69 19.33 12.30
C LYS A 298 -17.90 18.55 11.79
N ASP A 299 -18.70 19.15 10.92
CA ASP A 299 -19.71 18.42 10.16
C ASP A 299 -19.07 17.41 9.22
N VAL A 300 -19.72 16.25 9.05
CA VAL A 300 -19.27 15.19 8.14
C VAL A 300 -19.06 15.72 6.71
N GLU A 301 -19.90 16.66 6.28
CA GLU A 301 -19.85 17.32 4.97
C GLU A 301 -18.61 18.21 4.78
N GLU A 302 -17.96 18.63 5.86
CA GLU A 302 -16.72 19.42 5.81
C GLU A 302 -15.48 18.59 5.55
N HIS A 303 -15.59 17.24 5.60
CA HIS A 303 -14.45 16.36 5.38
C HIS A 303 -13.90 16.49 3.97
N GLY A 304 -12.62 16.77 3.86
CA GLY A 304 -11.93 16.91 2.58
C GLY A 304 -11.93 15.60 1.77
N LYS A 305 -11.74 15.72 0.45
CA LYS A 305 -11.58 14.57 -0.42
C LYS A 305 -10.40 13.73 0.04
N HIS A 306 -10.57 12.41 0.05
CA HIS A 306 -9.54 11.45 0.42
C HIS A 306 -9.69 10.16 -0.36
N LEU A 307 -8.62 9.39 -0.39
CA LEU A 307 -8.59 8.01 -0.84
C LEU A 307 -7.91 7.16 0.22
N ILE A 308 -8.55 6.07 0.57
CA ILE A 308 -7.96 5.00 1.38
C ILE A 308 -7.90 3.77 0.51
N VAL A 309 -6.75 3.06 0.54
CA VAL A 309 -6.63 1.73 -0.04
C VAL A 309 -6.07 0.81 1.05
N ALA A 310 -6.74 -0.30 1.30
CA ALA A 310 -6.38 -1.19 2.39
C ALA A 310 -6.62 -2.66 2.03
N SER A 311 -5.80 -3.54 2.60
CA SER A 311 -5.99 -4.99 2.45
C SER A 311 -7.36 -5.42 2.94
N GLU A 312 -7.88 -4.75 3.96
CA GLU A 312 -9.17 -5.01 4.60
C GLU A 312 -9.83 -3.70 5.03
N PRO A 313 -11.17 -3.61 5.01
CA PRO A 313 -11.88 -2.46 5.58
C PRO A 313 -11.45 -2.23 7.04
N SER A 314 -11.05 -1.00 7.35
CA SER A 314 -10.58 -0.64 8.69
C SER A 314 -11.69 -0.17 9.61
N THR A 315 -12.84 0.22 9.06
CA THR A 315 -13.98 0.77 9.79
C THR A 315 -15.14 -0.21 9.87
N TYR A 316 -16.10 0.10 10.72
CA TYR A 316 -17.29 -0.73 10.92
C TYR A 316 -18.39 -0.55 9.87
N LYS A 317 -18.30 0.50 9.02
CA LYS A 317 -19.28 0.78 7.95
C LYS A 317 -18.82 0.06 6.66
N ALA A 318 -19.35 -1.14 6.42
CA ALA A 318 -18.99 -1.92 5.25
C ALA A 318 -19.36 -1.23 3.92
N GLU A 319 -20.43 -0.45 3.91
CA GLU A 319 -20.93 0.31 2.77
C GLU A 319 -20.01 1.45 2.30
N ASP A 320 -19.04 1.83 3.12
CA ASP A 320 -18.04 2.83 2.76
C ASP A 320 -16.89 2.25 1.94
N TRP A 321 -16.82 0.94 1.79
CA TRP A 321 -15.72 0.24 1.16
C TRP A 321 -16.11 -0.51 -0.10
N GLU A 322 -15.26 -0.43 -1.12
CA GLU A 322 -15.44 -1.14 -2.37
C GLU A 322 -14.25 -2.07 -2.63
N LEU A 323 -14.55 -3.33 -3.00
CA LEU A 323 -13.53 -4.30 -3.39
C LEU A 323 -12.98 -3.93 -4.78
N ILE A 324 -11.68 -3.74 -4.89
CA ILE A 324 -11.01 -3.60 -6.18
C ILE A 324 -11.12 -4.94 -6.92
N GLY A 325 -11.59 -4.93 -8.15
CA GLY A 325 -11.73 -6.13 -8.96
C GLY A 325 -10.39 -6.82 -9.24
N LYS A 326 -10.43 -8.09 -9.61
CA LYS A 326 -9.24 -8.81 -10.08
C LYS A 326 -8.67 -8.10 -11.30
N ASN A 327 -7.34 -7.90 -11.31
CA ASN A 327 -6.61 -7.23 -12.36
C ASN A 327 -7.12 -5.80 -12.64
N GLN A 328 -7.52 -5.11 -11.57
CA GLN A 328 -7.87 -3.70 -11.60
C GLN A 328 -6.85 -2.85 -10.83
N CYS A 329 -6.79 -1.59 -11.17
CA CYS A 329 -5.98 -0.58 -10.51
C CYS A 329 -6.82 0.62 -10.08
N VAL A 330 -6.34 1.29 -9.03
CA VAL A 330 -6.82 2.59 -8.56
C VAL A 330 -5.75 3.63 -8.84
N LEU A 331 -6.13 4.73 -9.47
CA LEU A 331 -5.29 5.88 -9.77
C LEU A 331 -5.84 7.10 -9.07
N ALA A 332 -5.01 7.81 -8.33
CA ALA A 332 -5.37 9.07 -7.71
C ALA A 332 -4.30 10.13 -7.93
N ASP A 333 -4.71 11.25 -8.47
CA ASP A 333 -3.92 12.47 -8.62
C ASP A 333 -4.79 13.68 -8.30
N PRO A 334 -4.73 14.19 -7.07
CA PRO A 334 -5.49 15.37 -6.69
C PRO A 334 -5.13 16.63 -7.49
N VAL A 335 -3.89 16.72 -7.98
CA VAL A 335 -3.41 17.88 -8.75
C VAL A 335 -4.09 17.95 -10.11
N SER A 336 -4.11 16.84 -10.85
CA SER A 336 -4.81 16.73 -12.13
C SER A 336 -6.28 16.34 -12.00
N LYS A 337 -6.79 16.19 -10.75
CA LYS A 337 -8.16 15.77 -10.41
C LYS A 337 -8.54 14.40 -10.99
N VAL A 338 -7.56 13.52 -11.14
CA VAL A 338 -7.80 12.13 -11.56
C VAL A 338 -8.16 11.28 -10.35
N PHE A 339 -9.27 10.58 -10.43
CA PHE A 339 -9.61 9.41 -9.61
C PHE A 339 -10.26 8.39 -10.53
N GLU A 340 -9.64 7.23 -10.68
CA GLU A 340 -10.11 6.18 -11.57
C GLU A 340 -9.89 4.81 -10.94
N VAL A 341 -10.89 3.94 -11.12
CA VAL A 341 -10.76 2.50 -10.94
C VAL A 341 -10.96 1.86 -12.31
N ARG A 342 -9.96 1.13 -12.79
CA ARG A 342 -9.99 0.57 -14.14
C ARG A 342 -9.24 -0.73 -14.25
N ASP A 343 -9.48 -1.44 -15.34
CA ASP A 343 -8.75 -2.67 -15.63
C ASP A 343 -7.27 -2.36 -15.95
N VAL A 344 -6.39 -3.18 -15.39
CA VAL A 344 -4.99 -3.21 -15.79
C VAL A 344 -4.91 -3.74 -17.21
N THR A 345 -4.13 -3.07 -18.08
CA THR A 345 -3.82 -3.63 -19.39
C THR A 345 -3.12 -4.97 -19.20
N TYR A 346 -3.82 -6.03 -19.56
CA TYR A 346 -3.47 -7.41 -19.27
C TYR A 346 -3.57 -8.25 -20.53
N GLU A 347 -2.51 -8.97 -20.84
CA GLU A 347 -2.47 -9.85 -22.00
C GLU A 347 -2.84 -11.27 -21.55
N LYS A 348 -3.76 -11.93 -22.28
CA LYS A 348 -4.25 -13.28 -21.90
C LYS A 348 -3.13 -14.32 -21.81
N ASP A 349 -2.07 -14.13 -22.56
CA ASP A 349 -0.90 -15.00 -22.49
C ASP A 349 -0.05 -14.80 -21.20
N TRP A 350 -0.41 -13.82 -20.35
CA TRP A 350 0.20 -13.64 -19.04
C TRP A 350 -0.30 -14.62 -17.97
N ASP A 351 -1.44 -15.29 -18.20
CA ASP A 351 -1.91 -16.31 -17.27
C ASP A 351 -0.88 -17.45 -17.16
N ALA A 352 -0.57 -17.84 -15.91
CA ALA A 352 0.20 -19.01 -15.64
C ALA A 352 -0.60 -20.26 -16.04
N GLU A 353 0.07 -21.27 -16.59
CA GLU A 353 -0.55 -22.55 -16.87
C GLU A 353 -1.04 -23.19 -15.56
N ASP A 354 -2.25 -23.71 -15.57
CA ASP A 354 -2.81 -24.43 -14.43
C ASP A 354 -2.14 -25.83 -14.34
N PRO A 355 -1.36 -26.11 -13.27
CA PRO A 355 -0.71 -27.40 -13.12
C PRO A 355 -1.69 -28.58 -13.04
N SER A 356 -2.97 -28.32 -12.73
CA SER A 356 -4.03 -29.33 -12.66
C SER A 356 -4.68 -29.64 -14.00
N ALA A 357 -4.36 -28.87 -15.04
CA ALA A 357 -4.88 -29.07 -16.40
C ALA A 357 -3.99 -29.99 -17.29
N ALA A 358 -2.90 -30.53 -16.75
CA ALA A 358 -1.98 -31.44 -17.43
C ALA A 358 -2.18 -32.91 -17.04
#